data_10a83de72738b7ce5b8406b8eef19ac7
#
_entry.id   10a83de72738b7ce5b8406b8eef19ac7
#
_cell.length_a   1.000
_cell.length_b   1.000
_cell.length_c   1.000
_cell.angle_alpha   90.00
_cell.angle_beta   90.00
_cell.angle_gamma   90.00
#
_symmetry.space_group_name_H-M   'P 1'
#
loop_
_entity.id
_entity.type
_entity.pdbx_description
1 polymer ?
#
loop_
_entity_poly.entity_id
_entity_poly.type
_entity_poly.pdbx_seq_one_letter_code
_entity_poly.pdbx_strand_id
1 'polypeptide(L)'
;LRKKIFVSEQPQFTKDYYEFSKRHISNSIEIVYNDNSTSEKITIENPIGHPSRREEAIHLLQDKFLRNVESLLDTEKALEVWDKIINLEKDDDLNKFFNILNEDE
;
A
#
# COMPACT_ATOMS: atom_id res chain seq x y z
N LEU A 1 27.25 -2.49 3.21
CA LEU A 1 26.11 -1.74 3.72
C LEU A 1 25.53 -2.39 5.00
N ARG A 2 25.27 -3.69 5.02
CA ARG A 2 24.65 -4.42 6.15
C ARG A 2 25.34 -4.21 7.50
N LYS A 3 26.67 -4.12 7.53
CA LYS A 3 27.47 -3.88 8.76
C LYS A 3 27.31 -2.45 9.32
N LYS A 4 26.69 -1.54 8.58
CA LYS A 4 26.44 -0.13 8.97
C LYS A 4 25.00 0.11 9.40
N ILE A 5 24.17 -0.93 9.46
CA ILE A 5 22.76 -0.83 9.86
C ILE A 5 22.65 -1.35 11.29
N PHE A 6 22.12 -0.50 12.16
CA PHE A 6 21.83 -0.83 13.55
C PHE A 6 20.32 -0.75 13.72
N VAL A 7 19.75 -1.76 14.36
CA VAL A 7 18.31 -1.81 14.65
C VAL A 7 18.15 -1.86 16.15
N SER A 8 17.27 -1.00 16.66
CA SER A 8 16.90 -0.96 18.07
C SER A 8 15.39 -0.92 18.24
N GLU A 9 14.89 -1.51 19.29
CA GLU A 9 13.49 -1.42 19.64
C GLU A 9 13.14 -0.01 20.11
N GLN A 10 11.99 0.47 19.66
CA GLN A 10 11.33 1.64 20.22
C GLN A 10 10.14 1.16 21.05
N PRO A 11 10.21 1.18 22.41
CA PRO A 11 9.17 0.58 23.26
C PRO A 11 7.75 1.13 23.03
N GLN A 12 7.65 2.40 22.62
CA GLN A 12 6.35 2.99 22.29
C GLN A 12 5.74 2.34 21.05
N PHE A 13 6.54 2.02 20.01
CA PHE A 13 6.05 1.36 18.80
C PHE A 13 5.54 -0.04 19.13
N THR A 14 6.22 -0.76 20.02
CA THR A 14 5.78 -2.07 20.50
C THR A 14 4.44 -1.97 21.23
N LYS A 15 4.25 -0.99 22.11
CA LYS A 15 2.97 -0.76 22.79
C LYS A 15 1.83 -0.45 21.81
N ASP A 16 2.07 0.45 20.86
CA ASP A 16 1.07 0.87 19.88
C ASP A 16 0.70 -0.27 18.92
N TYR A 17 1.62 -1.19 18.64
CA TYR A 17 1.34 -2.41 17.87
C TYR A 17 0.35 -3.34 18.58
N TYR A 18 0.49 -3.52 19.89
CA TYR A 18 -0.40 -4.39 20.68
C TYR A 18 -1.70 -3.71 21.09
N GLU A 19 -1.78 -2.40 21.03
CA GLU A 19 -3.00 -1.68 21.34
C GLU A 19 -4.06 -1.88 20.24
N PHE A 20 -5.19 -2.49 20.60
CA PHE A 20 -6.21 -2.90 19.63
C PHE A 20 -6.76 -1.74 18.80
N SER A 21 -6.89 -0.56 19.39
CA SER A 21 -7.40 0.64 18.73
C SER A 21 -6.41 1.25 17.72
N LYS A 22 -5.12 0.94 17.85
CA LYS A 22 -4.05 1.53 17.02
C LYS A 22 -3.53 0.55 15.99
N ARG A 23 -3.00 -0.60 16.45
CA ARG A 23 -2.36 -1.60 15.60
C ARG A 23 -1.29 -1.02 14.67
N HIS A 24 -0.57 0.01 15.14
CA HIS A 24 0.45 0.68 14.37
C HIS A 24 1.61 -0.24 14.02
N ILE A 25 2.16 -0.11 12.82
CA ILE A 25 3.35 -0.82 12.35
C ILE A 25 4.46 0.21 12.15
N SER A 26 4.76 0.94 13.23
CA SER A 26 5.64 2.10 13.19
C SER A 26 7.09 1.70 12.95
N ASN A 27 7.75 2.48 12.11
CA ASN A 27 9.18 2.39 11.88
C ASN A 27 9.78 3.78 11.79
N SER A 28 11.05 3.90 12.20
CA SER A 28 11.78 5.15 12.02
C SER A 28 13.19 4.87 11.48
N ILE A 29 13.72 5.82 10.75
CA ILE A 29 15.06 5.79 10.22
C ILE A 29 15.78 7.11 10.47
N GLU A 30 17.05 7.04 10.83
CA GLU A 30 17.97 8.14 10.94
C GLU A 30 19.31 7.71 10.33
N ILE A 31 19.99 8.61 9.65
CA ILE A 31 21.27 8.34 9.00
C ILE A 31 22.35 9.15 9.72
N VAL A 32 23.42 8.47 10.15
CA VAL A 32 24.64 9.09 10.64
C VAL A 32 25.64 9.15 9.51
N TYR A 33 26.09 10.33 9.15
CA TYR A 33 27.08 10.55 8.08
C TYR A 33 28.51 10.34 8.59
N ASN A 34 29.48 10.29 7.67
CA ASN A 34 30.87 10.05 8.01
C ASN A 34 31.53 11.20 8.82
N ASP A 35 30.96 12.39 8.75
CA ASP A 35 31.37 13.58 9.52
C ASP A 35 30.70 13.64 10.90
N ASN A 36 29.97 12.60 11.30
CA ASN A 36 29.16 12.47 12.51
C ASN A 36 27.93 13.40 12.57
N SER A 37 27.59 14.09 11.50
CA SER A 37 26.28 14.72 11.40
C SER A 37 25.16 13.67 11.23
N THR A 38 23.92 14.02 11.57
CA THR A 38 22.76 13.14 11.44
C THR A 38 21.71 13.74 10.52
N SER A 39 21.00 12.89 9.81
CA SER A 39 19.78 13.29 9.10
C SER A 39 18.66 13.62 10.09
N GLU A 40 17.61 14.25 9.61
CA GLU A 40 16.35 14.23 10.31
C GLU A 40 15.85 12.80 10.51
N LYS A 41 15.30 12.50 11.69
CA LYS A 41 14.67 11.22 11.98
C LYS A 41 13.29 11.17 11.35
N ILE A 42 13.12 10.32 10.34
CA ILE A 42 11.83 10.11 9.68
C ILE A 42 11.12 8.97 10.39
N THR A 43 9.87 9.19 10.79
CA THR A 43 9.01 8.18 11.40
C THR A 43 7.75 8.00 10.57
N ILE A 44 7.42 6.74 10.25
CA ILE A 44 6.17 6.35 9.61
C ILE A 44 5.42 5.43 10.58
N GLU A 45 4.26 5.86 11.03
CA GLU A 45 3.44 5.07 11.97
C GLU A 45 2.76 3.89 11.28
N ASN A 46 2.24 4.11 10.08
CA ASN A 46 1.53 3.08 9.32
C ASN A 46 1.95 3.10 7.85
N PRO A 47 2.16 1.94 7.24
CA PRO A 47 2.35 1.84 5.80
C PRO A 47 1.05 2.22 5.07
N ILE A 48 1.18 2.56 3.78
CA ILE A 48 0.05 3.01 2.95
C ILE A 48 -1.10 2.00 2.88
N GLY A 49 -0.82 0.71 3.04
CA GLY A 49 -1.85 -0.35 3.05
C GLY A 49 -2.57 -0.54 4.40
N HIS A 50 -2.19 0.21 5.44
CA HIS A 50 -2.84 0.11 6.74
C HIS A 50 -4.29 0.63 6.67
N PRO A 51 -5.25 0.03 7.43
CA PRO A 51 -6.66 0.47 7.41
C PRO A 51 -6.87 1.96 7.68
N SER A 52 -6.06 2.58 8.54
CA SER A 52 -6.12 4.02 8.84
C SER A 52 -5.72 4.93 7.66
N ARG A 53 -5.11 4.36 6.60
CA ARG A 53 -4.66 5.09 5.40
C ARG A 53 -5.36 4.61 4.13
N ARG A 54 -6.52 3.94 4.28
CA ARG A 54 -7.23 3.33 3.15
C ARG A 54 -7.65 4.33 2.08
N GLU A 55 -8.15 5.49 2.47
CA GLU A 55 -8.55 6.54 1.53
C GLU A 55 -7.37 7.04 0.69
N GLU A 56 -6.22 7.22 1.32
CA GLU A 56 -4.97 7.60 0.68
C GLU A 56 -4.45 6.48 -0.25
N ALA A 57 -4.64 5.23 0.16
CA ALA A 57 -4.15 4.07 -0.57
C ALA A 57 -4.90 3.80 -1.88
N ILE A 58 -6.19 4.13 -1.97
CA ILE A 58 -7.04 3.72 -3.11
C ILE A 58 -6.51 4.24 -4.45
N HIS A 59 -6.07 5.49 -4.52
CA HIS A 59 -5.51 6.07 -5.75
C HIS A 59 -4.19 5.40 -6.15
N LEU A 60 -3.34 5.10 -5.18
CA LEU A 60 -2.07 4.42 -5.43
C LEU A 60 -2.27 2.96 -5.89
N LEU A 61 -3.32 2.31 -5.40
CA LEU A 61 -3.70 0.98 -5.85
C LEU A 61 -4.25 1.01 -7.28
N GLN A 62 -5.04 2.02 -7.63
CA GLN A 62 -5.51 2.22 -9.00
C GLN A 62 -4.34 2.42 -9.97
N ASP A 63 -3.42 3.34 -9.65
CA ASP A 63 -2.23 3.59 -10.47
C ASP A 63 -1.37 2.33 -10.64
N LYS A 64 -1.24 1.55 -9.59
CA LYS A 64 -0.52 0.28 -9.63
C LYS A 64 -1.23 -0.75 -10.50
N PHE A 65 -2.54 -0.86 -10.37
CA PHE A 65 -3.37 -1.74 -11.19
C PHE A 65 -3.24 -1.38 -12.67
N LEU A 66 -3.47 -0.12 -13.04
CA LEU A 66 -3.39 0.34 -14.43
C LEU A 66 -2.03 0.03 -15.05
N ARG A 67 -0.93 0.34 -14.36
CA ARG A 67 0.43 -0.01 -14.83
C ARG A 67 0.67 -1.50 -15.00
N ASN A 68 0.05 -2.33 -14.17
CA ASN A 68 0.23 -3.78 -14.26
C ASN A 68 -0.52 -4.41 -15.43
N VAL A 69 -1.63 -3.80 -15.86
CA VAL A 69 -2.48 -4.34 -16.93
C VAL A 69 -2.28 -3.65 -18.27
N GLU A 70 -1.47 -2.59 -18.36
CA GLU A 70 -1.25 -1.77 -19.56
C GLU A 70 -0.78 -2.56 -20.80
N SER A 71 -0.15 -3.72 -20.58
CA SER A 71 0.28 -4.60 -21.68
C SER A 71 -0.81 -5.57 -22.16
N LEU A 72 -1.93 -5.65 -21.44
CA LEU A 72 -3.01 -6.62 -21.69
C LEU A 72 -4.32 -5.95 -22.05
N LEU A 73 -4.60 -4.80 -21.46
CA LEU A 73 -5.83 -4.06 -21.61
C LEU A 73 -5.53 -2.61 -22.04
N ASP A 74 -6.38 -2.05 -22.89
CA ASP A 74 -6.36 -0.62 -23.11
C ASP A 74 -6.83 0.14 -21.85
N THR A 75 -6.63 1.44 -21.82
CA THR A 75 -6.92 2.27 -20.64
C THR A 75 -8.39 2.30 -20.29
N GLU A 76 -9.30 2.29 -21.28
CA GLU A 76 -10.74 2.37 -21.08
C GLU A 76 -11.23 1.07 -20.42
N LYS A 77 -10.84 -0.09 -20.97
CA LYS A 77 -11.16 -1.40 -20.43
C LYS A 77 -10.56 -1.61 -19.04
N ALA A 78 -9.32 -1.16 -18.83
CA ALA A 78 -8.66 -1.24 -17.51
C ALA A 78 -9.41 -0.43 -16.44
N LEU A 79 -9.91 0.76 -16.78
CA LEU A 79 -10.72 1.57 -15.87
C LEU A 79 -12.08 0.94 -15.58
N GLU A 80 -12.73 0.33 -16.56
CA GLU A 80 -13.96 -0.42 -16.37
C GLU A 80 -13.76 -1.60 -15.42
N VAL A 81 -12.72 -2.39 -15.63
CA VAL A 81 -12.36 -3.51 -14.74
C VAL A 81 -12.06 -3.01 -13.33
N TRP A 82 -11.34 -1.91 -13.19
CA TRP A 82 -11.08 -1.30 -11.87
C TRP A 82 -12.37 -0.91 -11.15
N ASP A 83 -13.29 -0.24 -11.84
CA ASP A 83 -14.58 0.17 -11.25
C ASP A 83 -15.39 -1.03 -10.77
N LYS A 84 -15.39 -2.12 -11.54
CA LYS A 84 -16.02 -3.38 -11.14
C LYS A 84 -15.37 -4.00 -9.91
N ILE A 85 -14.03 -3.99 -9.83
CA ILE A 85 -13.30 -4.54 -8.68
C ILE A 85 -13.67 -3.79 -7.38
N ILE A 86 -13.66 -2.46 -7.39
CA ILE A 86 -13.92 -1.69 -6.18
C ILE A 86 -15.40 -1.70 -5.76
N ASN A 87 -16.31 -2.05 -6.67
CA ASN A 87 -17.74 -2.17 -6.41
C ASN A 87 -18.21 -3.64 -6.30
N LEU A 88 -17.30 -4.60 -6.29
CA LEU A 88 -17.61 -6.03 -6.37
C LEU A 88 -18.59 -6.51 -5.28
N GLU A 89 -18.50 -5.94 -4.07
CA GLU A 89 -19.41 -6.26 -2.96
C GLU A 89 -20.88 -5.87 -3.24
N LYS A 90 -21.12 -5.01 -4.24
CA LYS A 90 -22.44 -4.54 -4.64
C LYS A 90 -23.00 -5.31 -5.82
N ASP A 91 -22.19 -6.13 -6.48
CA ASP A 91 -22.60 -6.94 -7.63
C ASP A 91 -23.21 -8.26 -7.16
N ASP A 92 -24.42 -8.53 -7.56
CA ASP A 92 -25.14 -9.77 -7.23
C ASP A 92 -24.68 -10.98 -8.11
N ASP A 93 -23.90 -10.72 -9.17
CA ASP A 93 -23.50 -11.74 -10.14
C ASP A 93 -22.04 -11.59 -10.59
N LEU A 94 -21.16 -12.42 -10.02
CA LEU A 94 -19.74 -12.47 -10.37
C LEU A 94 -19.48 -12.89 -11.82
N ASN A 95 -20.42 -13.61 -12.49
CA ASN A 95 -20.21 -13.99 -13.88
C ASN A 95 -20.12 -12.77 -14.79
N LYS A 96 -20.84 -11.70 -14.47
CA LYS A 96 -20.73 -10.44 -15.23
C LYS A 96 -19.32 -9.86 -15.18
N PHE A 97 -18.66 -9.95 -14.03
CA PHE A 97 -17.28 -9.49 -13.89
C PHE A 97 -16.32 -10.33 -14.77
N PHE A 98 -16.46 -11.65 -14.75
CA PHE A 98 -15.62 -12.53 -15.56
C PHE A 98 -15.86 -12.37 -17.06
N ASN A 99 -17.10 -12.09 -17.48
CA ASN A 99 -17.42 -11.87 -18.89
C ASN A 99 -16.68 -10.64 -19.46
N ILE A 100 -16.54 -9.56 -18.69
CA ILE A 100 -15.79 -8.36 -19.12
C ILE A 100 -14.33 -8.72 -19.45
N LEU A 101 -13.73 -9.67 -18.73
CA LEU A 101 -12.34 -10.08 -18.95
C LEU A 101 -12.18 -10.98 -20.18
N ASN A 102 -13.28 -11.63 -20.65
CA ASN A 102 -13.25 -12.61 -21.72
C ASN A 102 -13.81 -12.10 -23.06
N GLU A 103 -14.27 -10.86 -23.14
CA GLU A 103 -14.89 -10.30 -24.36
C GLU A 103 -13.91 -9.99 -25.51
N ASP A 104 -12.62 -10.31 -25.35
CA ASP A 104 -11.59 -10.08 -26.37
C ASP A 104 -11.11 -11.37 -27.09
N GLU A 105 -11.86 -12.49 -27.08
CA GLU A 105 -11.58 -13.68 -27.89
C GLU A 105 -12.48 -13.77 -29.13
#